data_f90707a12b96c675a1256d3a7a8884b2
#
_entry.id   f90707a12b96c675a1256d3a7a8884b2
#
_cell.length_a   1.000
_cell.length_b   1.000
_cell.length_c   1.000
_cell.angle_alpha   90.00
_cell.angle_beta   90.00
_cell.angle_gamma   90.00
#
_symmetry.space_group_name_H-M   'P 1'
#
loop_
_entity.id
_entity.type
_entity.pdbx_description
1 polymer ?
#
loop_
_entity_poly.entity_id
_entity_poly.type
_entity_poly.pdbx_seq_one_letter_code
_entity_poly.pdbx_strand_id
1 'polypeptide(L)'
;MKLLLPTFLLSTMQLSAQLSGCTDPLATNYNALAVLNDGSCTYANETIVPDPGIVLPGVMSETSGLVLFNDQLLTHNDDSDTNLYLIDYSDPVDFVTLPITGASNIDWEDVAEDV
;
A
#
# COMPACT_ATOMS: atom_id res chain seq x y z
N MET A 1 56.18 49.82 21.69
CA MET A 1 54.93 49.17 22.14
C MET A 1 54.06 48.98 20.90
N LYS A 2 54.07 47.72 20.34
CA LYS A 2 53.30 47.40 19.11
C LYS A 2 51.95 46.88 19.56
N LEU A 3 50.89 47.59 19.21
CA LEU A 3 49.50 47.21 19.44
C LEU A 3 49.10 46.16 18.38
N LEU A 4 48.89 44.91 18.81
CA LEU A 4 48.31 43.87 17.97
C LEU A 4 46.75 44.01 18.03
N LEU A 5 46.14 44.43 16.93
CA LEU A 5 44.69 44.32 16.78
C LEU A 5 44.29 42.83 16.53
N PRO A 6 43.31 42.33 17.25
CA PRO A 6 42.78 40.98 16.94
C PRO A 6 41.91 41.06 15.64
N THR A 7 42.30 40.25 14.66
CA THR A 7 41.52 40.04 13.46
C THR A 7 40.30 39.17 13.81
N PHE A 8 39.11 39.76 13.82
CA PHE A 8 37.86 39.03 14.02
C PHE A 8 37.44 38.39 12.69
N LEU A 9 37.60 37.07 12.60
CA LEU A 9 37.05 36.31 11.46
C LEU A 9 35.53 36.27 11.61
N LEU A 10 34.80 37.05 10.77
CA LEU A 10 33.40 36.88 10.57
C LEU A 10 33.20 35.59 9.76
N SER A 11 32.79 34.52 10.43
CA SER A 11 32.28 33.31 9.77
C SER A 11 30.89 33.64 9.23
N THR A 12 30.75 33.78 7.92
CA THR A 12 29.44 33.91 7.25
C THR A 12 28.78 32.55 7.24
N MET A 13 27.80 32.33 8.12
CA MET A 13 26.90 31.21 8.00
C MET A 13 26.05 31.38 6.73
N GLN A 14 26.33 30.57 5.71
CA GLN A 14 25.45 30.47 4.54
C GLN A 14 24.22 29.68 4.94
N LEU A 15 23.12 30.35 5.15
CA LEU A 15 21.81 29.72 5.30
C LEU A 15 21.35 29.28 3.90
N SER A 16 21.58 28.01 3.58
CA SER A 16 21.02 27.44 2.36
C SER A 16 19.50 27.30 2.56
N ALA A 17 18.72 28.12 1.87
CA ALA A 17 17.28 27.90 1.79
C ALA A 17 17.05 26.56 1.08
N GLN A 18 16.50 25.60 1.79
CA GLN A 18 16.07 24.33 1.17
C GLN A 18 14.83 24.61 0.33
N LEU A 19 14.91 24.32 -0.96
CA LEU A 19 13.77 24.44 -1.85
C LEU A 19 12.76 23.35 -1.52
N SER A 20 11.55 23.76 -1.14
CA SER A 20 10.41 22.86 -0.94
C SER A 20 9.55 22.77 -2.20
N GLY A 21 8.88 21.65 -2.36
CA GLY A 21 8.02 21.36 -3.50
C GLY A 21 7.71 19.87 -3.58
N CYS A 22 6.99 19.44 -4.61
CA CYS A 22 6.71 18.03 -4.84
C CYS A 22 7.99 17.28 -5.25
N THR A 23 8.38 16.26 -4.47
CA THR A 23 9.55 15.42 -4.73
C THR A 23 9.21 14.06 -5.37
N ASP A 24 7.94 13.78 -5.65
CA ASP A 24 7.52 12.54 -6.29
C ASP A 24 7.61 12.65 -7.81
N PRO A 25 8.48 11.83 -8.47
CA PRO A 25 8.63 11.85 -9.93
C PRO A 25 7.37 11.47 -10.71
N LEU A 26 6.40 10.82 -10.07
CA LEU A 26 5.12 10.44 -10.69
C LEU A 26 4.08 11.56 -10.65
N ALA A 27 4.33 12.63 -9.88
CA ALA A 27 3.42 13.76 -9.80
C ALA A 27 3.52 14.66 -11.04
N THR A 28 2.40 15.25 -11.44
CA THR A 28 2.32 16.17 -12.59
C THR A 28 3.07 17.48 -12.35
N ASN A 29 3.27 17.85 -11.07
CA ASN A 29 4.00 19.04 -10.63
C ASN A 29 5.33 18.69 -9.95
N TYR A 30 5.95 17.58 -10.32
CA TYR A 30 7.26 17.19 -9.81
C TYR A 30 8.29 18.32 -9.98
N ASN A 31 9.04 18.59 -8.93
CA ASN A 31 10.13 19.55 -8.94
C ASN A 31 11.46 18.87 -8.59
N ALA A 32 12.26 18.60 -9.59
CA ALA A 32 13.57 17.94 -9.43
C ALA A 32 14.58 18.75 -8.59
N LEU A 33 14.33 20.03 -8.32
CA LEU A 33 15.17 20.88 -7.48
C LEU A 33 14.69 20.91 -6.02
N ALA A 34 13.50 20.39 -5.72
CA ALA A 34 13.00 20.32 -4.36
C ALA A 34 13.77 19.26 -3.58
N VAL A 35 14.20 19.61 -2.39
CA VAL A 35 14.88 18.72 -1.43
C VAL A 35 14.00 18.38 -0.23
N LEU A 36 12.89 19.08 -0.09
CA LEU A 36 11.88 18.86 0.95
C LEU A 36 10.51 18.76 0.30
N ASN A 37 9.82 17.65 0.52
CA ASN A 37 8.43 17.49 0.09
C ASN A 37 7.52 18.35 0.99
N ASP A 38 6.77 19.27 0.38
CA ASP A 38 5.84 20.17 1.06
C ASP A 38 4.38 19.68 1.01
N GLY A 39 4.14 18.47 0.49
CA GLY A 39 2.80 17.87 0.34
C GLY A 39 2.00 18.43 -0.84
N SER A 40 2.61 19.24 -1.72
CA SER A 40 1.94 19.87 -2.86
C SER A 40 1.79 18.98 -4.08
N CYS A 41 2.18 17.69 -4.01
CA CYS A 41 2.11 16.77 -5.15
C CYS A 41 0.68 16.65 -5.69
N THR A 42 0.56 16.78 -7.00
CA THR A 42 -0.70 16.56 -7.73
C THR A 42 -0.51 15.46 -8.77
N TYR A 43 -1.56 14.66 -8.97
CA TYR A 43 -1.52 13.54 -9.90
C TYR A 43 -2.59 13.69 -10.96
N ALA A 44 -2.35 13.13 -12.14
CA ALA A 44 -3.37 13.06 -13.17
C ALA A 44 -4.56 12.23 -12.67
N ASN A 45 -5.77 12.67 -12.99
CA ASN A 45 -6.95 11.85 -12.76
C ASN A 45 -6.95 10.70 -13.78
N GLU A 46 -6.72 9.49 -13.30
CA GLU A 46 -6.86 8.30 -14.12
C GLU A 46 -8.26 7.70 -13.90
N THR A 47 -8.95 7.42 -14.98
CA THR A 47 -10.17 6.64 -14.91
C THR A 47 -9.77 5.18 -14.95
N ILE A 48 -9.77 4.53 -13.80
CA ILE A 48 -9.63 3.07 -13.72
C ILE A 48 -10.99 2.49 -14.11
N VAL A 49 -11.03 1.82 -15.25
CA VAL A 49 -12.16 0.97 -15.63
C VAL A 49 -11.85 -0.41 -15.07
N PRO A 50 -12.55 -0.89 -14.03
CA PRO A 50 -12.33 -2.23 -13.52
C PRO A 50 -12.62 -3.23 -14.65
N ASP A 51 -11.77 -4.23 -14.78
CA ASP A 51 -12.08 -5.39 -15.61
C ASP A 51 -13.38 -6.04 -15.09
N PRO A 52 -14.29 -6.53 -15.95
CA PRO A 52 -15.45 -7.23 -15.48
C PRO A 52 -15.03 -8.39 -14.59
N GLY A 53 -15.37 -8.29 -13.31
CA GLY A 53 -14.93 -9.22 -12.30
C GLY A 53 -15.40 -10.65 -12.58
N ILE A 54 -14.74 -11.59 -11.95
CA ILE A 54 -15.11 -13.00 -11.98
C ILE A 54 -16.21 -13.22 -10.94
N VAL A 55 -17.27 -13.93 -11.32
CA VAL A 55 -18.34 -14.31 -10.39
C VAL A 55 -17.89 -15.54 -9.60
N LEU A 56 -17.75 -15.39 -8.31
CA LEU A 56 -17.43 -16.50 -7.41
C LEU A 56 -18.64 -17.43 -7.22
N PRO A 57 -18.44 -18.73 -6.97
CA PRO A 57 -19.50 -19.64 -6.56
C PRO A 57 -20.28 -19.15 -5.34
N GLY A 58 -21.59 -19.44 -5.30
CA GLY A 58 -22.46 -18.95 -4.23
C GLY A 58 -22.08 -19.35 -2.80
N VAL A 59 -21.25 -20.38 -2.64
CA VAL A 59 -20.69 -20.76 -1.33
C VAL A 59 -19.73 -19.71 -0.77
N MET A 60 -19.21 -18.82 -1.61
CA MET A 60 -18.32 -17.70 -1.27
C MET A 60 -19.05 -16.35 -1.39
N SER A 61 -20.35 -16.30 -1.01
CA SER A 61 -21.19 -15.10 -1.19
C SER A 61 -20.83 -13.93 -0.28
N GLU A 62 -20.14 -14.18 0.81
CA GLU A 62 -19.75 -13.20 1.84
C GLU A 62 -18.24 -13.11 1.99
N THR A 63 -17.54 -13.22 0.86
CA THR A 63 -16.09 -13.18 0.79
C THR A 63 -15.56 -11.90 1.41
N SER A 64 -14.71 -12.05 2.43
CA SER A 64 -14.01 -10.97 3.10
C SER A 64 -12.49 -11.04 2.79
N GLY A 65 -11.59 -11.22 3.70
CA GLY A 65 -10.16 -11.21 3.43
C GLY A 65 -9.71 -11.96 2.18
N LEU A 66 -8.65 -11.48 1.52
CA LEU A 66 -8.09 -12.08 0.32
C LEU A 66 -6.56 -12.00 0.33
N VAL A 67 -5.89 -13.14 0.12
CA VAL A 67 -4.44 -13.21 0.02
C VAL A 67 -4.03 -14.11 -1.15
N LEU A 68 -2.89 -13.79 -1.78
CA LEU A 68 -2.28 -14.65 -2.78
C LEU A 68 -1.42 -15.72 -2.08
N PHE A 69 -1.76 -16.97 -2.25
CA PHE A 69 -1.07 -18.11 -1.64
C PHE A 69 -0.74 -19.16 -2.71
N ASN A 70 0.54 -19.44 -2.95
CA ASN A 70 1.01 -20.39 -3.95
C ASN A 70 0.36 -20.20 -5.34
N ASP A 71 0.34 -18.98 -5.85
CA ASP A 71 -0.26 -18.61 -7.13
C ASP A 71 -1.79 -18.83 -7.22
N GLN A 72 -2.45 -19.02 -6.10
CA GLN A 72 -3.91 -19.10 -5.99
C GLN A 72 -4.44 -18.05 -5.04
N LEU A 73 -5.70 -17.69 -5.15
CA LEU A 73 -6.36 -16.77 -4.21
C LEU A 73 -6.93 -17.57 -3.04
N LEU A 74 -6.54 -17.19 -1.83
CA LEU A 74 -7.11 -17.72 -0.60
C LEU A 74 -8.05 -16.70 0.00
N THR A 75 -9.25 -17.12 0.34
CA THR A 75 -10.29 -16.27 0.94
C THR A 75 -11.13 -17.04 1.94
N HIS A 76 -12.01 -16.33 2.65
CA HIS A 76 -13.02 -16.88 3.55
C HIS A 76 -14.29 -16.04 3.46
N ASN A 77 -15.40 -16.53 3.97
CA ASN A 77 -16.57 -15.70 4.24
C ASN A 77 -16.40 -14.97 5.58
N ASP A 78 -17.05 -13.83 5.74
CA ASP A 78 -17.03 -13.05 6.99
C ASP A 78 -17.82 -13.73 8.11
N ASP A 79 -18.88 -14.45 7.77
CA ASP A 79 -19.67 -15.21 8.73
C ASP A 79 -20.02 -16.62 8.22
N SER A 80 -20.87 -17.34 8.99
CA SER A 80 -21.60 -18.56 8.68
C SER A 80 -20.78 -19.85 8.49
N ASP A 81 -19.54 -19.84 8.09
CA ASP A 81 -18.73 -21.04 7.98
C ASP A 81 -17.28 -20.83 8.48
N THR A 82 -16.57 -21.94 8.68
CA THR A 82 -15.17 -21.94 9.14
C THR A 82 -14.26 -22.53 8.06
N ASN A 83 -14.57 -22.27 6.80
CA ASN A 83 -13.76 -22.74 5.70
C ASN A 83 -12.88 -21.60 5.15
N LEU A 84 -11.69 -21.99 4.69
CA LEU A 84 -10.95 -21.21 3.72
C LEU A 84 -11.20 -21.78 2.33
N TYR A 85 -11.18 -20.94 1.33
CA TYR A 85 -11.39 -21.29 -0.06
C TYR A 85 -10.14 -20.91 -0.85
N LEU A 86 -9.53 -21.91 -1.47
CA LEU A 86 -8.38 -21.72 -2.35
C LEU A 86 -8.87 -21.79 -3.80
N ILE A 87 -8.72 -20.71 -4.54
CA ILE A 87 -9.36 -20.48 -5.83
C ILE A 87 -8.28 -20.35 -6.90
N ASP A 88 -8.42 -21.07 -8.00
CA ASP A 88 -7.71 -20.75 -9.22
C ASP A 88 -8.35 -19.52 -9.86
N TYR A 89 -7.64 -18.38 -9.91
CA TYR A 89 -8.17 -17.15 -10.48
C TYR A 89 -8.37 -17.21 -12.01
N SER A 90 -7.82 -18.22 -12.68
CA SER A 90 -8.06 -18.45 -14.10
C SER A 90 -9.35 -19.25 -14.37
N ASP A 91 -9.80 -20.04 -13.38
CA ASP A 91 -11.08 -20.76 -13.40
C ASP A 91 -11.70 -20.78 -11.98
N PRO A 92 -12.49 -19.80 -11.61
CA PRO A 92 -12.99 -19.64 -10.24
C PRO A 92 -14.03 -20.69 -9.82
N VAL A 93 -14.49 -21.53 -10.74
CA VAL A 93 -15.31 -22.72 -10.38
C VAL A 93 -14.45 -23.88 -9.92
N ASP A 94 -13.13 -23.85 -10.18
CA ASP A 94 -12.15 -24.78 -9.62
C ASP A 94 -11.59 -24.22 -8.32
N PHE A 95 -12.11 -24.69 -7.21
CA PHE A 95 -11.67 -24.26 -5.89
C PHE A 95 -11.60 -25.44 -4.91
N VAL A 96 -10.73 -25.30 -3.93
CA VAL A 96 -10.57 -26.26 -2.83
C VAL A 96 -11.10 -25.66 -1.53
N THR A 97 -11.94 -26.40 -0.84
CA THR A 97 -12.43 -26.03 0.50
C THR A 97 -11.50 -26.61 1.56
N LEU A 98 -10.97 -25.74 2.43
CA LEU A 98 -10.07 -26.08 3.53
C LEU A 98 -10.78 -25.82 4.87
N PRO A 99 -11.37 -26.83 5.52
CA PRO A 99 -12.09 -26.64 6.76
C PRO A 99 -11.12 -26.37 7.92
N ILE A 100 -11.38 -25.32 8.72
CA ILE A 100 -10.68 -25.05 9.96
C ILE A 100 -11.44 -25.67 11.13
N THR A 101 -10.85 -26.68 11.74
CA THR A 101 -11.45 -27.37 12.89
C THR A 101 -11.15 -26.65 14.20
N GLY A 102 -12.14 -26.61 15.09
CA GLY A 102 -11.97 -25.98 16.43
C GLY A 102 -12.04 -24.45 16.43
N ALA A 103 -12.32 -23.84 15.30
CA ALA A 103 -12.62 -22.41 15.19
C ALA A 103 -14.13 -22.17 15.21
N SER A 104 -14.52 -20.94 15.47
CA SER A 104 -15.85 -20.39 15.19
C SER A 104 -15.69 -19.10 14.43
N ASN A 105 -16.44 -18.96 13.34
CA ASN A 105 -16.53 -17.72 12.61
C ASN A 105 -17.74 -16.94 13.06
N ILE A 106 -17.52 -15.70 13.53
CA ILE A 106 -18.59 -14.77 13.93
C ILE A 106 -18.55 -13.57 13.00
N ASP A 107 -17.37 -13.14 12.60
CA ASP A 107 -17.12 -11.92 11.82
C ASP A 107 -15.62 -11.87 11.46
N TRP A 108 -15.23 -12.73 10.51
CA TRP A 108 -13.83 -12.75 10.04
C TRP A 108 -13.62 -11.70 8.97
N GLU A 109 -12.75 -10.73 9.25
CA GLU A 109 -12.57 -9.55 8.39
C GLU A 109 -11.35 -9.64 7.46
N ASP A 110 -10.34 -10.41 7.83
CA ASP A 110 -9.08 -10.43 7.08
C ASP A 110 -8.36 -11.77 7.19
N VAL A 111 -7.48 -12.02 6.23
CA VAL A 111 -6.57 -13.14 6.19
C VAL A 111 -5.18 -12.67 5.76
N ALA A 112 -4.15 -13.18 6.40
CA ALA A 112 -2.76 -12.87 6.08
C ALA A 112 -1.91 -14.14 6.05
N GLU A 113 -0.88 -14.13 5.20
CA GLU A 113 0.16 -15.14 5.18
C GLU A 113 1.28 -14.73 6.14
N ASP A 114 1.76 -15.68 6.96
CA ASP A 114 2.96 -15.51 7.78
C ASP A 114 4.18 -15.96 6.97
N VAL A 115 5.11 -15.03 6.70
CA VAL A 115 6.33 -15.22 5.91
C VAL A 115 7.57 -15.37 6.76
#